data_a24411e259d89ed3e4e39603bbe9a3c1
#
_entry.id   a24411e259d89ed3e4e39603bbe9a3c1
#
_cell.length_a   1.000
_cell.length_b   1.000
_cell.length_c   1.000
_cell.angle_alpha   90.00
_cell.angle_beta   90.00
_cell.angle_gamma   90.00
#
_symmetry.space_group_name_H-M   'P 1'
#
loop_
_entity.id
_entity.type
_entity.pdbx_description
1 polymer ?
#
loop_
_entity_poly.entity_id
_entity_poly.type
_entity_poly.pdbx_seq_one_letter_code
_entity_poly.pdbx_strand_id
1 'polypeptide(L)'
;MAKYLLQEMPDLNKAGQRRVYPKLIANRTLSTKDVVEGLHSYNRALSESVVEAVLTDLSDHLKRTLAMGYSVKLDGIGTFSLSLDFDDKKPTEMTDDDDRMLYRKVAVKDVNYKVAPELLKQLRMDTELERHSGGVRKLRKQKFTQEERIANAQKVIDRSGFITLNDYAVINEMNRTTASQELRSLCSDPSCPIDSTGRGSHKVWTRRVTKRKQ
;
A
#
# COMPACT_ATOMS: atom_id res chain seq x y z
N MET A 1 -23.46 1.06 -14.39
CA MET A 1 -23.60 1.04 -12.92
C MET A 1 -22.27 0.63 -12.28
N ALA A 2 -21.78 1.38 -11.32
CA ALA A 2 -20.58 1.04 -10.58
C ALA A 2 -20.94 0.12 -9.40
N LYS A 3 -20.20 -0.98 -9.22
CA LYS A 3 -20.50 -1.96 -8.15
C LYS A 3 -19.63 -1.72 -6.94
N TYR A 4 -20.21 -1.87 -5.74
CA TYR A 4 -19.46 -1.80 -4.49
C TYR A 4 -19.78 -2.96 -3.56
N LEU A 5 -18.84 -3.30 -2.69
CA LEU A 5 -19.03 -4.24 -1.58
C LEU A 5 -18.78 -3.53 -0.25
N LEU A 6 -19.36 -4.06 0.82
CA LEU A 6 -19.00 -3.63 2.17
C LEU A 6 -17.82 -4.48 2.65
N GLN A 7 -16.78 -3.83 3.13
CA GLN A 7 -15.58 -4.48 3.67
C GLN A 7 -15.38 -4.08 5.13
N GLU A 8 -15.04 -5.06 5.97
CA GLU A 8 -14.66 -4.83 7.36
C GLU A 8 -13.34 -4.04 7.42
N MET A 9 -13.29 -3.02 8.28
CA MET A 9 -12.11 -2.21 8.52
C MET A 9 -11.24 -2.85 9.61
N PRO A 10 -9.89 -2.81 9.49
CA PRO A 10 -9.01 -3.22 10.57
C PRO A 10 -9.27 -2.39 11.84
N ASP A 11 -9.38 -3.05 12.97
CA ASP A 11 -9.49 -2.38 14.28
C ASP A 11 -8.10 -1.98 14.77
N LEU A 12 -7.60 -0.84 14.29
CA LEU A 12 -6.26 -0.33 14.61
C LEU A 12 -6.16 0.06 16.10
N ASN A 13 -7.25 0.50 16.69
CA ASN A 13 -7.29 0.99 18.08
C ASN A 13 -7.65 -0.11 19.09
N LYS A 14 -7.83 -1.35 18.64
CA LYS A 14 -8.25 -2.51 19.48
C LYS A 14 -9.49 -2.23 20.34
N ALA A 15 -10.39 -1.37 19.87
CA ALA A 15 -11.61 -0.98 20.57
C ALA A 15 -12.73 -2.04 20.50
N GLY A 16 -12.49 -3.17 19.82
CA GLY A 16 -13.48 -4.23 19.62
C GLY A 16 -14.59 -3.88 18.63
N GLN A 17 -14.56 -2.71 18.02
CA GLN A 17 -15.58 -2.24 17.07
C GLN A 17 -15.34 -2.81 15.68
N ARG A 18 -16.36 -3.44 15.12
CA ARG A 18 -16.32 -3.97 13.74
C ARG A 18 -16.91 -2.98 12.76
N ARG A 19 -16.13 -1.95 12.41
CA ARG A 19 -16.53 -0.96 11.43
C ARG A 19 -16.45 -1.53 10.02
N VAL A 20 -17.35 -1.06 9.14
CA VAL A 20 -17.37 -1.43 7.72
C VAL A 20 -17.33 -0.16 6.86
N TYR A 21 -16.75 -0.28 5.68
CA TYR A 21 -16.73 0.80 4.70
C TYR A 21 -17.11 0.27 3.31
N PRO A 22 -17.72 1.11 2.45
CA PRO A 22 -17.99 0.75 1.07
C PRO A 22 -16.69 0.78 0.28
N LYS A 23 -16.41 -0.29 -0.44
CA LYS A 23 -15.26 -0.41 -1.34
C LYS A 23 -15.74 -0.62 -2.76
N LEU A 24 -15.30 0.23 -3.68
CA LEU A 24 -15.57 0.09 -5.10
C LEU A 24 -14.98 -1.22 -5.62
N ILE A 25 -15.75 -1.93 -6.43
CA ILE A 25 -15.27 -3.03 -7.24
C ILE A 25 -14.88 -2.45 -8.60
N ALA A 26 -13.58 -2.20 -8.80
CA ALA A 26 -13.11 -1.73 -10.09
C ALA A 26 -13.26 -2.85 -11.13
N ASN A 27 -13.88 -2.54 -12.26
CA ASN A 27 -14.02 -3.50 -13.36
C ASN A 27 -12.65 -3.80 -13.97
N ARG A 28 -11.93 -2.76 -14.39
CA ARG A 28 -10.54 -2.82 -14.85
C ARG A 28 -9.92 -1.42 -14.78
N THR A 29 -8.61 -1.35 -14.83
CA THR A 29 -7.89 -0.10 -15.06
C THR A 29 -7.76 0.10 -16.56
N LEU A 30 -8.25 1.23 -17.06
CA LEU A 30 -8.07 1.61 -18.46
C LEU A 30 -6.63 2.07 -18.69
N SER A 31 -6.03 1.62 -19.79
CA SER A 31 -4.71 2.06 -20.24
C SER A 31 -4.81 3.40 -20.98
N THR A 32 -3.66 4.05 -21.21
CA THR A 32 -3.61 5.27 -22.06
C THR A 32 -4.22 5.01 -23.43
N LYS A 33 -3.98 3.82 -24.01
CA LYS A 33 -4.54 3.44 -25.30
C LYS A 33 -6.07 3.39 -25.26
N ASP A 34 -6.67 2.78 -24.23
CA ASP A 34 -8.14 2.76 -24.04
C ASP A 34 -8.70 4.18 -23.94
N VAL A 35 -7.97 5.11 -23.30
CA VAL A 35 -8.37 6.51 -23.17
C VAL A 35 -8.30 7.22 -24.53
N VAL A 36 -7.24 7.00 -25.29
CA VAL A 36 -7.05 7.57 -26.64
C VAL A 36 -8.17 7.12 -27.57
N GLU A 37 -8.44 5.81 -27.64
CA GLU A 37 -9.55 5.24 -28.41
C GLU A 37 -10.92 5.83 -27.99
N GLY A 38 -11.14 5.96 -26.67
CA GLY A 38 -12.34 6.59 -26.12
C GLY A 38 -12.51 8.04 -26.57
N LEU A 39 -11.46 8.86 -26.46
CA LEU A 39 -11.50 10.27 -26.89
C LEU A 39 -11.71 10.42 -28.40
N HIS A 40 -11.06 9.59 -29.22
CA HIS A 40 -11.29 9.54 -30.66
C HIS A 40 -12.75 9.15 -31.01
N SER A 41 -13.31 8.20 -30.25
CA SER A 41 -14.73 7.79 -30.43
C SER A 41 -15.70 8.94 -30.14
N TYR A 42 -15.42 9.79 -29.14
CA TYR A 42 -16.23 10.98 -28.84
C TYR A 42 -16.05 12.09 -29.87
N ASN A 43 -14.83 12.32 -30.33
CA ASN A 43 -14.54 13.37 -31.30
C ASN A 43 -13.66 12.83 -32.44
N ARG A 44 -14.30 12.38 -33.50
CA ARG A 44 -13.66 11.80 -34.69
C ARG A 44 -12.78 12.78 -35.47
N ALA A 45 -12.88 14.10 -35.19
CA ALA A 45 -11.99 15.10 -35.81
C ALA A 45 -10.57 15.02 -35.21
N LEU A 46 -10.40 14.43 -34.03
CA LEU A 46 -9.10 14.21 -33.39
C LEU A 46 -8.62 12.81 -33.74
N SER A 47 -7.51 12.70 -34.47
CA SER A 47 -6.89 11.39 -34.69
C SER A 47 -6.27 10.85 -33.38
N GLU A 48 -6.17 9.55 -33.25
CA GLU A 48 -5.55 8.88 -32.09
C GLU A 48 -4.15 9.40 -31.84
N SER A 49 -3.35 9.61 -32.90
CA SER A 49 -1.98 10.12 -32.79
C SER A 49 -1.93 11.54 -32.25
N VAL A 50 -2.88 12.39 -32.58
CA VAL A 50 -2.98 13.76 -32.02
C VAL A 50 -3.34 13.70 -30.55
N VAL A 51 -4.28 12.87 -30.15
CA VAL A 51 -4.66 12.68 -28.74
C VAL A 51 -3.47 12.17 -27.93
N GLU A 52 -2.75 11.19 -28.44
CA GLU A 52 -1.56 10.62 -27.77
C GLU A 52 -0.45 11.67 -27.62
N ALA A 53 -0.20 12.47 -28.65
CA ALA A 53 0.76 13.57 -28.59
C ALA A 53 0.38 14.58 -27.51
N VAL A 54 -0.88 15.02 -27.47
CA VAL A 54 -1.37 15.97 -26.45
C VAL A 54 -1.22 15.42 -25.03
N LEU A 55 -1.54 14.14 -24.80
CA LEU A 55 -1.36 13.52 -23.49
C LEU A 55 0.11 13.43 -23.07
N THR A 56 1.00 13.16 -24.02
CA THR A 56 2.43 13.11 -23.79
C THR A 56 2.96 14.51 -23.44
N ASP A 57 2.61 15.51 -24.23
CA ASP A 57 3.02 16.91 -24.01
C ASP A 57 2.48 17.43 -22.66
N LEU A 58 1.25 17.08 -22.31
CA LEU A 58 0.66 17.43 -21.01
C LEU A 58 1.45 16.80 -19.86
N SER A 59 1.84 15.53 -19.98
CA SER A 59 2.66 14.83 -18.98
C SER A 59 4.00 15.53 -18.78
N ASP A 60 4.68 15.86 -19.87
CA ASP A 60 5.97 16.54 -19.83
C ASP A 60 5.86 17.97 -19.29
N HIS A 61 4.80 18.69 -19.65
CA HIS A 61 4.52 20.01 -19.11
C HIS A 61 4.27 19.98 -17.61
N LEU A 62 3.44 19.06 -17.13
CA LEU A 62 3.19 18.84 -15.70
C LEU A 62 4.48 18.57 -14.94
N LYS A 63 5.32 17.65 -15.44
CA LYS A 63 6.62 17.31 -14.85
C LYS A 63 7.51 18.55 -14.69
N ARG A 64 7.67 19.34 -15.75
CA ARG A 64 8.53 20.54 -15.73
C ARG A 64 7.99 21.61 -14.79
N THR A 65 6.69 21.86 -14.85
CA THR A 65 6.04 22.94 -14.07
C THR A 65 6.03 22.62 -12.59
N LEU A 66 5.71 21.37 -12.22
CA LEU A 66 5.76 20.93 -10.83
C LEU A 66 7.19 20.93 -10.30
N ALA A 67 8.19 20.54 -11.10
CA ALA A 67 9.60 20.59 -10.70
C ALA A 67 10.10 22.03 -10.43
N MET A 68 9.50 23.03 -11.06
CA MET A 68 9.77 24.45 -10.76
C MET A 68 9.02 24.97 -9.52
N GLY A 69 8.26 24.12 -8.82
CA GLY A 69 7.52 24.48 -7.61
C GLY A 69 6.13 25.09 -7.85
N TYR A 70 5.64 25.10 -9.08
CA TYR A 70 4.28 25.56 -9.36
C TYR A 70 3.24 24.48 -9.09
N SER A 71 2.02 24.89 -8.76
CA SER A 71 0.84 24.02 -8.81
C SER A 71 0.14 24.23 -10.15
N VAL A 72 -0.35 23.14 -10.74
CA VAL A 72 -1.03 23.18 -12.05
C VAL A 72 -2.52 22.88 -11.84
N LYS A 73 -3.37 23.83 -12.23
CA LYS A 73 -4.81 23.65 -12.23
C LYS A 73 -5.30 23.39 -13.65
N LEU A 74 -6.03 22.30 -13.83
CA LEU A 74 -6.77 21.97 -15.04
C LEU A 74 -8.26 22.10 -14.74
N ASP A 75 -8.93 23.06 -15.37
CA ASP A 75 -10.35 23.29 -15.14
C ASP A 75 -11.16 22.06 -15.57
N GLY A 76 -12.15 21.69 -14.77
CA GLY A 76 -12.94 20.48 -14.96
C GLY A 76 -12.24 19.18 -14.54
N ILE A 77 -10.95 19.18 -14.29
CA ILE A 77 -10.18 17.99 -13.85
C ILE A 77 -9.77 18.15 -12.39
N GLY A 78 -8.85 19.06 -12.10
CA GLY A 78 -8.35 19.26 -10.74
C GLY A 78 -7.04 20.02 -10.67
N THR A 79 -6.44 20.01 -9.51
CA THR A 79 -5.16 20.68 -9.23
C THR A 79 -4.12 19.67 -8.79
N PHE A 80 -2.94 19.78 -9.38
CA PHE A 80 -1.74 18.99 -9.07
C PHE A 80 -0.74 19.86 -8.31
N SER A 81 -0.11 19.33 -7.27
CA SER A 81 0.93 20.00 -6.50
C SER A 81 1.92 18.99 -5.93
N LEU A 82 3.17 19.41 -5.72
CA LEU A 82 4.15 18.53 -5.08
C LEU A 82 3.85 18.30 -3.60
N SER A 83 4.12 17.10 -3.14
CA SER A 83 4.25 16.74 -1.75
C SER A 83 5.71 16.46 -1.43
N LEU A 84 6.21 17.04 -0.35
CA LEU A 84 7.58 16.86 0.10
C LEU A 84 7.62 16.06 1.40
N ASP A 85 8.72 15.35 1.62
CA ASP A 85 9.00 14.66 2.86
C ASP A 85 10.51 14.68 3.16
N PHE A 86 10.88 14.35 4.37
CA PHE A 86 12.29 14.18 4.71
C PHE A 86 12.85 12.88 4.13
N ASP A 87 14.01 12.98 3.47
CA ASP A 87 14.73 11.82 2.89
C ASP A 87 15.77 11.25 3.85
N ASP A 88 15.61 11.49 5.14
CA ASP A 88 16.50 10.97 6.16
C ASP A 88 15.69 10.35 7.32
N LYS A 89 16.38 9.54 8.15
CA LYS A 89 15.78 8.86 9.31
C LYS A 89 15.95 9.62 10.62
N LYS A 90 16.31 10.91 10.56
CA LYS A 90 16.51 11.72 11.77
C LYS A 90 15.17 12.08 12.41
N PRO A 91 15.13 12.41 13.71
CA PRO A 91 13.91 12.86 14.37
C PRO A 91 13.24 14.02 13.65
N THR A 92 11.92 14.02 13.59
CA THR A 92 11.11 15.09 12.96
C THR A 92 10.72 16.17 13.97
N GLU A 93 11.04 15.97 15.23
CA GLU A 93 10.75 16.92 16.30
C GLU A 93 11.85 17.98 16.40
N MET A 94 11.47 19.21 16.64
CA MET A 94 12.40 20.31 16.91
C MET A 94 12.99 20.11 18.31
N THR A 95 14.31 20.29 18.43
CA THR A 95 14.99 20.15 19.72
C THR A 95 14.82 21.42 20.57
N ASP A 96 14.82 22.60 19.92
CA ASP A 96 14.64 23.92 20.50
C ASP A 96 13.83 24.81 19.55
N ASP A 97 13.23 25.89 20.06
CA ASP A 97 12.43 26.84 19.27
C ASP A 97 13.26 27.54 18.15
N ASP A 98 14.57 27.64 18.32
CA ASP A 98 15.51 28.22 17.35
C ASP A 98 16.09 27.21 16.36
N ASP A 99 15.72 25.92 16.47
CA ASP A 99 16.23 24.87 15.59
C ASP A 99 15.70 25.05 14.16
N ARG A 100 16.54 25.51 13.24
CA ARG A 100 16.20 25.71 11.83
C ARG A 100 16.23 24.42 11.02
N MET A 101 16.55 23.29 11.60
CA MET A 101 16.61 21.96 10.94
C MET A 101 17.37 21.94 9.60
N LEU A 102 18.37 22.83 9.41
CA LEU A 102 19.16 22.96 8.17
C LEU A 102 19.91 21.67 7.80
N TYR A 103 20.07 20.77 8.75
CA TYR A 103 20.72 19.47 8.58
C TYR A 103 19.81 18.40 7.93
N ARG A 104 18.52 18.73 7.69
CA ARG A 104 17.55 17.82 7.13
C ARG A 104 17.59 17.85 5.60
N LYS A 105 17.49 16.68 5.00
CA LYS A 105 17.33 16.55 3.54
C LYS A 105 15.86 16.41 3.21
N VAL A 106 15.41 17.16 2.22
CA VAL A 106 14.04 17.14 1.73
C VAL A 106 14.01 16.56 0.32
N ALA A 107 13.09 15.68 0.04
CA ALA A 107 12.85 15.10 -1.28
C ALA A 107 11.37 15.18 -1.67
N VAL A 108 11.11 15.01 -2.95
CA VAL A 108 9.75 14.88 -3.47
C VAL A 108 9.22 13.50 -3.03
N LYS A 109 8.13 13.51 -2.29
CA LYS A 109 7.45 12.30 -1.81
C LYS A 109 6.45 11.79 -2.85
N ASP A 110 5.59 12.70 -3.31
CA ASP A 110 4.45 12.35 -4.16
C ASP A 110 3.90 13.60 -4.87
N VAL A 111 2.90 13.40 -5.72
CA VAL A 111 2.09 14.45 -6.32
C VAL A 111 0.70 14.41 -5.72
N ASN A 112 0.31 15.47 -5.03
CA ASN A 112 -1.05 15.63 -4.55
C ASN A 112 -1.97 15.99 -5.70
N TYR A 113 -3.09 15.28 -5.81
CA TYR A 113 -4.17 15.60 -6.74
C TYR A 113 -5.43 15.99 -5.97
N LYS A 114 -5.93 17.19 -6.22
CA LYS A 114 -7.20 17.68 -5.69
C LYS A 114 -8.20 17.78 -6.82
N VAL A 115 -9.24 16.95 -6.78
CA VAL A 115 -10.29 16.92 -7.81
C VAL A 115 -11.02 18.26 -7.90
N ALA A 116 -11.41 18.65 -9.12
CA ALA A 116 -12.26 19.84 -9.34
C ALA A 116 -13.64 19.61 -8.70
N PRO A 117 -14.20 20.61 -7.96
CA PRO A 117 -15.52 20.48 -7.33
C PRO A 117 -16.63 20.17 -8.32
N GLU A 118 -16.55 20.73 -9.53
CA GLU A 118 -17.51 20.52 -10.62
C GLU A 118 -17.52 19.04 -11.06
N LEU A 119 -16.33 18.45 -11.26
CA LEU A 119 -16.19 17.04 -11.62
C LEU A 119 -16.79 16.14 -10.52
N LEU A 120 -16.48 16.44 -9.27
CA LEU A 120 -17.02 15.67 -8.15
C LEU A 120 -18.54 15.78 -8.04
N LYS A 121 -19.10 16.97 -8.31
CA LYS A 121 -20.53 17.19 -8.32
C LYS A 121 -21.22 16.39 -9.43
N GLN A 122 -20.68 16.44 -10.65
CA GLN A 122 -21.20 15.66 -11.78
C GLN A 122 -21.12 14.15 -11.51
N LEU A 123 -19.98 13.64 -11.01
CA LEU A 123 -19.83 12.23 -10.66
C LEU A 123 -20.88 11.77 -9.62
N ARG A 124 -21.21 12.63 -8.65
CA ARG A 124 -22.24 12.30 -7.65
C ARG A 124 -23.64 12.24 -8.24
N MET A 125 -23.92 13.03 -9.27
CA MET A 125 -25.22 13.06 -9.94
C MET A 125 -25.38 11.90 -10.94
N ASP A 126 -24.29 11.56 -11.65
CA ASP A 126 -24.34 10.62 -12.77
C ASP A 126 -24.01 9.17 -12.35
N THR A 127 -23.43 8.98 -11.15
CA THR A 127 -23.01 7.64 -10.72
C THR A 127 -24.13 6.90 -10.01
N GLU A 128 -24.64 5.86 -10.66
CA GLU A 128 -25.50 4.87 -10.04
C GLU A 128 -24.66 3.76 -9.40
N LEU A 129 -24.90 3.51 -8.10
CA LEU A 129 -24.16 2.54 -7.31
C LEU A 129 -25.03 1.31 -7.03
N GLU A 130 -24.54 0.14 -7.42
CA GLU A 130 -25.17 -1.15 -7.14
C GLU A 130 -24.37 -1.92 -6.08
N ARG A 131 -25.07 -2.38 -5.05
CA ARG A 131 -24.42 -3.21 -4.02
C ARG A 131 -24.23 -4.64 -4.54
N HIS A 132 -23.00 -5.14 -4.45
CA HIS A 132 -22.72 -6.55 -4.75
C HIS A 132 -23.40 -7.47 -3.71
N SER A 133 -24.06 -8.51 -4.18
CA SER A 133 -24.90 -9.42 -3.37
C SER A 133 -24.13 -10.28 -2.35
N GLY A 134 -22.80 -10.30 -2.39
CA GLY A 134 -21.93 -11.17 -1.58
C GLY A 134 -21.81 -10.83 -0.08
N GLY A 135 -22.68 -9.97 0.47
CA GLY A 135 -22.64 -9.61 1.89
C GLY A 135 -21.47 -8.70 2.27
N VAL A 136 -21.03 -8.76 3.53
CA VAL A 136 -19.88 -8.01 4.04
C VAL A 136 -18.62 -8.86 3.93
N ARG A 137 -17.61 -8.37 3.22
CA ARG A 137 -16.30 -9.02 3.16
C ARG A 137 -15.59 -8.84 4.49
N LYS A 138 -15.56 -9.91 5.27
CA LYS A 138 -14.89 -9.95 6.57
C LYS A 138 -13.37 -9.99 6.38
N LEU A 139 -12.62 -9.35 7.29
CA LEU A 139 -11.19 -9.57 7.38
C LEU A 139 -10.94 -11.01 7.81
N ARG A 140 -9.95 -11.67 7.21
CA ARG A 140 -9.50 -12.97 7.70
C ARG A 140 -8.94 -12.76 9.12
N LYS A 141 -9.63 -13.27 10.13
CA LYS A 141 -9.07 -13.35 11.47
C LYS A 141 -7.90 -14.32 11.43
N GLN A 142 -6.81 -13.95 12.04
CA GLN A 142 -5.72 -14.90 12.29
C GLN A 142 -6.28 -15.97 13.21
N LYS A 143 -6.14 -17.24 12.84
CA LYS A 143 -6.69 -18.38 13.56
C LYS A 143 -5.95 -18.63 14.86
N PHE A 144 -4.64 -18.32 14.86
CA PHE A 144 -3.73 -18.55 15.97
C PHE A 144 -3.20 -17.24 16.54
N THR A 145 -3.00 -17.19 17.85
CA THR A 145 -2.24 -16.12 18.51
C THR A 145 -0.77 -16.18 18.12
N GLN A 146 0.00 -15.13 18.38
CA GLN A 146 1.44 -15.13 18.06
C GLN A 146 2.19 -16.25 18.80
N GLU A 147 1.83 -16.50 20.06
CA GLU A 147 2.40 -17.56 20.90
C GLU A 147 2.10 -18.94 20.32
N GLU A 148 0.85 -19.21 19.92
CA GLU A 148 0.46 -20.45 19.27
C GLU A 148 1.20 -20.66 17.94
N ARG A 149 1.40 -19.59 17.14
CA ARG A 149 2.17 -19.68 15.89
C ARG A 149 3.64 -20.01 16.13
N ILE A 150 4.24 -19.43 17.15
CA ILE A 150 5.61 -19.76 17.56
C ILE A 150 5.68 -21.23 18.02
N ALA A 151 4.72 -21.69 18.83
CA ALA A 151 4.67 -23.07 19.28
C ALA A 151 4.49 -24.07 18.12
N ASN A 152 3.65 -23.74 17.13
CA ASN A 152 3.48 -24.53 15.91
C ASN A 152 4.80 -24.61 15.11
N ALA A 153 5.50 -23.49 14.96
CA ALA A 153 6.79 -23.47 14.29
C ALA A 153 7.84 -24.30 15.02
N GLN A 154 7.90 -24.23 16.36
CA GLN A 154 8.81 -25.05 17.16
C GLN A 154 8.59 -26.55 16.97
N LYS A 155 7.34 -27.00 16.93
CA LYS A 155 7.01 -28.42 16.67
C LYS A 155 7.58 -28.91 15.33
N VAL A 156 7.56 -28.05 14.30
CA VAL A 156 8.14 -28.41 12.99
C VAL A 156 9.67 -28.39 13.07
N ILE A 157 10.25 -27.37 13.69
CA ILE A 157 11.69 -27.26 13.87
C ILE A 157 12.25 -28.46 14.67
N ASP A 158 11.53 -28.90 15.69
CA ASP A 158 11.97 -30.05 16.51
C ASP A 158 11.94 -31.37 15.72
N ARG A 159 11.08 -31.48 14.68
CA ARG A 159 11.04 -32.67 13.80
C ARG A 159 12.06 -32.63 12.67
N SER A 160 12.16 -31.45 12.01
CA SER A 160 12.91 -31.32 10.74
C SER A 160 14.21 -30.55 10.88
N GLY A 161 14.52 -30.02 12.07
CA GLY A 161 15.69 -29.17 12.31
C GLY A 161 15.52 -27.73 11.86
N PHE A 162 14.58 -27.44 10.96
CA PHE A 162 14.31 -26.11 10.42
C PHE A 162 12.86 -25.98 9.94
N ILE A 163 12.43 -24.75 9.67
CA ILE A 163 11.17 -24.43 9.01
C ILE A 163 11.42 -23.43 7.89
N THR A 164 10.75 -23.59 6.75
CA THR A 164 10.77 -22.62 5.65
C THR A 164 9.69 -21.56 5.82
N LEU A 165 9.82 -20.45 5.11
CA LEU A 165 8.76 -19.41 5.06
C LEU A 165 7.41 -19.98 4.62
N ASN A 166 7.45 -20.91 3.68
CA ASN A 166 6.22 -21.49 3.14
C ASN A 166 5.54 -22.39 4.17
N ASP A 167 6.31 -23.23 4.86
CA ASP A 167 5.81 -24.11 5.91
C ASP A 167 5.21 -23.29 7.06
N TYR A 168 5.90 -22.21 7.49
CA TYR A 168 5.40 -21.31 8.53
C TYR A 168 4.07 -20.67 8.12
N ALA A 169 3.95 -20.23 6.86
CA ALA A 169 2.72 -19.66 6.33
C ALA A 169 1.57 -20.69 6.30
N VAL A 170 1.85 -21.90 5.86
CA VAL A 170 0.85 -22.99 5.74
C VAL A 170 0.36 -23.45 7.12
N ILE A 171 1.27 -23.78 8.04
CA ILE A 171 0.87 -24.29 9.38
C ILE A 171 0.11 -23.28 10.22
N ASN A 172 0.35 -21.98 9.98
CA ASN A 172 -0.32 -20.89 10.69
C ASN A 172 -1.47 -20.27 9.88
N GLU A 173 -1.83 -20.85 8.75
CA GLU A 173 -2.93 -20.41 7.86
C GLU A 173 -2.87 -18.92 7.50
N MET A 174 -1.67 -18.42 7.21
CA MET A 174 -1.44 -17.00 6.92
C MET A 174 -0.83 -16.76 5.54
N ASN A 175 -0.90 -15.53 5.05
CA ASN A 175 -0.28 -15.17 3.78
C ASN A 175 1.25 -15.13 3.93
N ARG A 176 1.96 -15.54 2.86
CA ARG A 176 3.43 -15.57 2.81
C ARG A 176 4.08 -14.22 3.16
N THR A 177 3.47 -13.10 2.73
CA THR A 177 3.95 -11.75 3.06
C THR A 177 3.88 -11.46 4.55
N THR A 178 2.74 -11.76 5.18
CA THR A 178 2.53 -11.60 6.62
C THR A 178 3.48 -12.51 7.41
N ALA A 179 3.63 -13.77 6.98
CA ALA A 179 4.58 -14.72 7.57
C ALA A 179 6.02 -14.20 7.51
N SER A 180 6.43 -13.61 6.39
CA SER A 180 7.77 -13.03 6.23
C SER A 180 8.01 -11.84 7.16
N GLN A 181 7.04 -10.96 7.31
CA GLN A 181 7.12 -9.81 8.22
C GLN A 181 7.19 -10.26 9.68
N GLU A 182 6.35 -11.21 10.06
CA GLU A 182 6.33 -11.75 11.42
C GLU A 182 7.63 -12.46 11.77
N LEU A 183 8.12 -13.34 10.90
CA LEU A 183 9.39 -14.03 11.11
C LEU A 183 10.59 -13.07 11.22
N ARG A 184 10.58 -11.95 10.49
CA ARG A 184 11.59 -10.90 10.65
C ARG A 184 11.51 -10.25 12.03
N SER A 185 10.30 -9.90 12.47
CA SER A 185 10.08 -9.33 13.80
C SER A 185 10.51 -10.29 14.91
N LEU A 186 10.14 -11.58 14.80
CA LEU A 186 10.52 -12.61 15.76
C LEU A 186 12.05 -12.81 15.84
N CYS A 187 12.74 -12.77 14.71
CA CYS A 187 14.21 -12.88 14.70
C CYS A 187 14.89 -11.65 15.34
N SER A 188 14.27 -10.48 15.27
CA SER A 188 14.79 -9.25 15.87
C SER A 188 14.62 -9.21 17.38
N ASP A 189 13.70 -10.02 17.93
CA ASP A 189 13.47 -10.13 19.36
C ASP A 189 14.43 -11.18 19.97
N PRO A 190 15.34 -10.78 20.87
CA PRO A 190 16.27 -11.72 21.53
C PRO A 190 15.58 -12.78 22.40
N SER A 191 14.37 -12.50 22.90
CA SER A 191 13.59 -13.42 23.74
C SER A 191 12.91 -14.52 22.93
N CYS A 192 12.77 -14.33 21.62
CA CYS A 192 12.13 -15.31 20.76
C CYS A 192 13.03 -16.55 20.52
N PRO A 193 12.47 -17.76 20.63
CA PRO A 193 13.23 -19.01 20.47
C PRO A 193 13.59 -19.36 19.02
N ILE A 194 13.17 -18.52 18.05
CA ILE A 194 13.39 -18.75 16.61
C ILE A 194 14.45 -17.77 16.10
N ASP A 195 15.37 -18.27 15.29
CA ASP A 195 16.38 -17.47 14.60
C ASP A 195 16.50 -17.88 13.13
N SER A 196 17.07 -17.02 12.30
CA SER A 196 17.20 -17.28 10.86
C SER A 196 18.61 -17.68 10.48
N THR A 197 18.74 -18.66 9.59
CA THR A 197 19.99 -19.15 9.01
C THR A 197 19.90 -19.14 7.49
N GLY A 198 21.01 -18.83 6.82
CA GLY A 198 21.08 -18.76 5.36
C GLY A 198 20.71 -17.40 4.78
N ARG A 199 20.81 -17.26 3.45
CA ARG A 199 20.53 -16.01 2.71
C ARG A 199 19.69 -16.27 1.46
N GLY A 200 18.94 -15.28 1.04
CA GLY A 200 18.13 -15.33 -0.19
C GLY A 200 17.08 -16.44 -0.17
N SER A 201 17.04 -17.25 -1.21
CA SER A 201 16.11 -18.38 -1.37
C SER A 201 16.38 -19.55 -0.42
N HIS A 202 17.59 -19.65 0.13
CA HIS A 202 18.01 -20.70 1.08
C HIS A 202 17.84 -20.28 2.55
N LYS A 203 17.12 -19.20 2.81
CA LYS A 203 16.85 -18.74 4.17
C LYS A 203 15.83 -19.66 4.84
N VAL A 204 16.22 -20.22 5.98
CA VAL A 204 15.39 -21.07 6.83
C VAL A 204 15.42 -20.55 8.27
N TRP A 205 14.49 -20.99 9.08
CA TRP A 205 14.40 -20.62 10.49
C TRP A 205 14.62 -21.86 11.35
N THR A 206 15.43 -21.70 12.37
CA THR A 206 15.87 -22.75 13.28
C THR A 206 15.66 -22.33 14.72
N ARG A 207 15.84 -23.24 15.66
CA ARG A 207 15.83 -22.90 17.06
C ARG A 207 17.03 -22.00 17.38
N ARG A 208 16.80 -20.92 18.12
CA ARG A 208 17.89 -20.02 18.57
C ARG A 208 18.81 -20.77 19.54
N VAL A 209 20.08 -20.88 19.20
CA VAL A 209 21.11 -21.47 20.08
C VAL A 209 21.56 -20.38 21.04
N THR A 210 21.14 -20.47 22.28
CA THR A 210 21.68 -19.62 23.35
C THR A 210 23.14 -19.93 23.55
N LYS A 211 24.07 -19.09 23.08
CA LYS A 211 25.49 -19.25 23.46
C LYS A 211 25.57 -19.11 24.96
N ARG A 212 25.80 -20.22 25.68
CA ARG A 212 26.26 -20.17 27.06
C ARG A 212 27.55 -19.34 27.06
N LYS A 213 27.54 -18.20 27.75
CA LYS A 213 28.80 -17.52 28.10
C LYS A 213 29.58 -18.47 28.96
N GLN A 214 30.72 -18.94 28.44
CA GLN A 214 31.80 -19.49 29.24
C GLN A 214 32.50 -18.34 29.93
#